data_7d38461bda14a681668fac23e1b0c26c
#
_entry.id   7d38461bda14a681668fac23e1b0c26c
#
_cell.length_a   1.000
_cell.length_b   1.000
_cell.length_c   1.000
_cell.angle_alpha   90.00
_cell.angle_beta   90.00
_cell.angle_gamma   90.00
#
_symmetry.space_group_name_H-M   'P 1'
#
loop_
_entity.id
_entity.type
_entity.pdbx_description
1 polymer ?
#
loop_
_entity_poly.entity_id
_entity_poly.type
_entity_poly.pdbx_seq_one_letter_code
_entity_poly.pdbx_strand_id
1 'polypeptide(L)'
;TLDGSSEEIIPNVHPGRNMNANPSVIVSAAGYYQADTACPIGEKTWEGAKASADTVIAAASNLLDRHKNNEHENFVYSLCRPPGHHAYADQAGGFCFLNNCAIAANFFLKQGLTKIAILDVDVHHGNGTQGIFYERSDVLTVSLHGDPSEYYPFFAGYEEEVGLANGKNFNINFPLSRGTADIE
;
A
#
# COMPACT_ATOMS: atom_id res chain seq x y z
N THR A 1 27.12 -8.28 6.92
CA THR A 1 27.38 -8.86 5.60
C THR A 1 26.62 -10.16 5.52
N LEU A 2 25.73 -10.29 4.55
CA LEU A 2 25.20 -11.59 4.18
C LEU A 2 26.39 -12.38 3.62
N ASP A 3 26.76 -13.45 4.29
CA ASP A 3 27.88 -14.30 3.90
C ASP A 3 27.53 -15.24 2.73
N GLY A 4 26.41 -14.99 2.03
CA GLY A 4 25.88 -15.80 0.94
C GLY A 4 25.14 -17.06 1.37
N SER A 5 25.01 -17.30 2.68
CA SER A 5 24.28 -18.46 3.23
C SER A 5 22.81 -18.14 3.59
N SER A 6 22.47 -16.87 3.67
CA SER A 6 21.12 -16.41 3.94
C SER A 6 20.55 -15.72 2.70
N GLU A 7 19.51 -16.27 2.14
CA GLU A 7 18.85 -15.72 0.97
C GLU A 7 17.96 -14.51 1.31
N GLU A 8 17.58 -14.32 2.58
CA GLU A 8 16.65 -13.30 3.02
C GLU A 8 17.00 -12.70 4.38
N ILE A 9 16.71 -11.41 4.56
CA ILE A 9 16.78 -10.70 5.84
C ILE A 9 15.34 -10.54 6.34
N ILE A 10 15.09 -11.09 7.53
CA ILE A 10 13.84 -10.90 8.26
C ILE A 10 14.21 -10.27 9.61
N PRO A 11 13.81 -9.01 9.86
CA PRO A 11 14.06 -8.40 11.15
C PRO A 11 13.18 -9.03 12.23
N ASN A 12 13.72 -9.16 13.43
CA ASN A 12 13.00 -9.68 14.60
C ASN A 12 12.70 -8.59 15.65
N VAL A 13 13.07 -7.36 15.37
CA VAL A 13 12.80 -6.19 16.21
C VAL A 13 12.31 -5.06 15.33
N HIS A 14 11.18 -4.48 15.71
CA HIS A 14 10.57 -3.32 15.05
C HIS A 14 10.49 -2.15 16.02
N PRO A 15 10.50 -0.89 15.52
CA PRO A 15 10.43 0.29 16.37
C PRO A 15 9.13 0.30 17.19
N GLY A 16 9.27 0.67 18.47
CA GLY A 16 8.14 1.01 19.32
C GLY A 16 7.71 2.49 19.12
N ARG A 17 6.99 3.02 20.09
CA ARG A 17 6.41 4.36 20.02
C ARG A 17 7.42 5.53 19.95
N ASN A 18 8.66 5.32 20.37
CA ASN A 18 9.71 6.35 20.37
C ASN A 18 10.76 6.01 19.31
N MET A 19 10.54 6.49 18.09
CA MET A 19 11.38 6.22 16.93
C MET A 19 12.34 7.40 16.66
N ASN A 20 13.26 7.65 17.56
CA ASN A 20 14.19 8.81 17.47
C ASN A 20 15.64 8.42 17.14
N ALA A 21 15.92 7.15 16.86
CA ALA A 21 17.25 6.72 16.47
C ALA A 21 17.19 5.87 15.20
N ASN A 22 18.02 6.21 14.21
CA ASN A 22 18.19 5.40 13.02
C ASN A 22 19.38 4.44 13.24
N PRO A 23 19.16 3.13 13.29
CA PRO A 23 20.20 2.16 13.57
C PRO A 23 21.16 1.98 12.39
N SER A 24 22.43 1.72 12.67
CA SER A 24 23.49 1.53 11.67
C SER A 24 23.68 0.08 11.24
N VAL A 25 23.16 -0.88 12.02
CA VAL A 25 23.29 -2.31 11.73
C VAL A 25 22.17 -2.75 10.78
N ILE A 26 22.51 -3.53 9.75
CA ILE A 26 21.60 -3.84 8.63
C ILE A 26 20.28 -4.49 9.08
N VAL A 27 20.30 -5.40 10.04
CA VAL A 27 19.08 -6.07 10.55
C VAL A 27 18.18 -5.08 11.30
N SER A 28 18.75 -4.19 12.09
CA SER A 28 17.98 -3.17 12.80
C SER A 28 17.51 -2.04 11.86
N ALA A 29 18.27 -1.71 10.83
CA ALA A 29 17.81 -0.81 9.77
C ALA A 29 16.63 -1.42 9.01
N ALA A 30 16.68 -2.70 8.66
CA ALA A 30 15.57 -3.41 8.07
C ALA A 30 14.32 -3.38 8.97
N GLY A 31 14.46 -3.64 10.26
CA GLY A 31 13.36 -3.57 11.23
C GLY A 31 12.79 -2.16 11.41
N TYR A 32 13.62 -1.12 11.28
CA TYR A 32 13.18 0.27 11.37
C TYR A 32 12.18 0.64 10.24
N TYR A 33 12.39 0.12 9.04
CA TYR A 33 11.56 0.41 7.87
C TYR A 33 10.51 -0.68 7.56
N GLN A 34 10.24 -1.58 8.51
CA GLN A 34 9.22 -2.61 8.37
C GLN A 34 8.26 -2.61 9.55
N ALA A 35 6.97 -2.73 9.26
CA ALA A 35 5.90 -2.78 10.27
C ALA A 35 5.74 -4.19 10.87
N ASP A 36 6.17 -5.23 10.15
CA ASP A 36 6.01 -6.63 10.53
C ASP A 36 7.11 -7.52 9.91
N THR A 37 7.06 -8.82 10.18
CA THR A 37 8.01 -9.81 9.67
C THR A 37 7.64 -10.39 8.30
N ALA A 38 6.55 -9.91 7.68
CA ALA A 38 6.04 -10.45 6.42
C ALA A 38 6.70 -9.86 5.16
N CYS A 39 7.74 -9.04 5.32
CA CYS A 39 8.50 -8.44 4.23
C CYS A 39 9.97 -8.89 4.24
N PRO A 40 10.28 -10.17 3.98
CA PRO A 40 11.66 -10.62 3.89
C PRO A 40 12.38 -9.90 2.75
N ILE A 41 13.62 -9.44 3.02
CA ILE A 41 14.44 -8.72 2.06
C ILE A 41 15.51 -9.66 1.49
N GLY A 42 15.38 -10.01 0.22
CA GLY A 42 16.38 -10.76 -0.53
C GLY A 42 17.16 -9.85 -1.51
N GLU A 43 18.10 -10.44 -2.22
CA GLU A 43 18.99 -9.75 -3.16
C GLU A 43 18.22 -8.97 -4.24
N LYS A 44 17.09 -9.52 -4.72
CA LYS A 44 16.28 -8.97 -5.82
C LYS A 44 15.03 -8.23 -5.37
N THR A 45 14.81 -8.07 -4.07
CA THR A 45 13.60 -7.44 -3.53
C THR A 45 13.41 -6.01 -4.05
N TRP A 46 14.48 -5.20 -4.03
CA TRP A 46 14.40 -3.82 -4.50
C TRP A 46 14.14 -3.73 -6.01
N GLU A 47 14.81 -4.55 -6.80
CA GLU A 47 14.59 -4.61 -8.25
C GLU A 47 13.15 -5.00 -8.57
N GLY A 48 12.61 -6.01 -7.88
CA GLY A 48 11.22 -6.43 -8.02
C GLY A 48 10.21 -5.34 -7.62
N ALA A 49 10.41 -4.70 -6.47
CA ALA A 49 9.55 -3.62 -6.00
C ALA A 49 9.55 -2.43 -6.97
N LYS A 50 10.73 -2.04 -7.45
CA LYS A 50 10.88 -0.97 -8.44
C LYS A 50 10.20 -1.33 -9.76
N ALA A 51 10.41 -2.54 -10.30
CA ALA A 51 9.78 -2.99 -11.53
C ALA A 51 8.25 -3.02 -11.42
N SER A 52 7.71 -3.41 -10.25
CA SER A 52 6.27 -3.34 -9.95
C SER A 52 5.75 -1.90 -10.04
N ALA A 53 6.42 -0.94 -9.40
CA ALA A 53 6.07 0.47 -9.45
C ALA A 53 6.20 1.06 -10.88
N ASP A 54 7.26 0.75 -11.60
CA ASP A 54 7.46 1.19 -12.99
C ASP A 54 6.34 0.66 -13.91
N THR A 55 5.90 -0.59 -13.71
CA THR A 55 4.77 -1.19 -14.45
C THR A 55 3.47 -0.41 -14.21
N VAL A 56 3.20 -0.03 -12.98
CA VAL A 56 2.01 0.76 -12.63
C VAL A 56 2.07 2.16 -13.23
N ILE A 57 3.22 2.83 -13.20
CA ILE A 57 3.40 4.14 -13.83
C ILE A 57 3.19 4.05 -15.35
N ALA A 58 3.72 3.02 -16.00
CA ALA A 58 3.53 2.81 -17.43
C ALA A 58 2.05 2.58 -17.79
N ALA A 59 1.33 1.79 -16.98
CA ALA A 59 -0.10 1.57 -17.14
C ALA A 59 -0.91 2.86 -16.94
N ALA A 60 -0.60 3.63 -15.89
CA ALA A 60 -1.25 4.91 -15.61
C ALA A 60 -1.01 5.93 -16.74
N SER A 61 0.21 5.99 -17.29
CA SER A 61 0.54 6.84 -18.44
C SER A 61 -0.26 6.43 -19.68
N ASN A 62 -0.31 5.13 -19.98
CA ASN A 62 -1.09 4.61 -21.11
C ASN A 62 -2.59 4.94 -20.97
N LEU A 63 -3.16 4.78 -19.78
CA LEU A 63 -4.57 5.12 -19.52
C LEU A 63 -4.82 6.62 -19.72
N LEU A 64 -3.92 7.48 -19.26
CA LEU A 64 -4.04 8.93 -19.42
C LEU A 64 -3.98 9.35 -20.90
N ASP A 65 -3.09 8.74 -21.68
CA ASP A 65 -2.95 9.02 -23.11
C ASP A 65 -4.20 8.57 -23.89
N ARG A 66 -4.74 7.40 -23.59
CA ARG A 66 -6.03 6.92 -24.14
C ARG A 66 -7.17 7.88 -23.83
N HIS A 67 -7.27 8.34 -22.58
CA HIS A 67 -8.28 9.31 -22.17
C HIS A 67 -8.16 10.62 -22.96
N LYS A 68 -6.94 11.16 -23.14
CA LYS A 68 -6.70 12.37 -23.95
C LYS A 68 -7.07 12.20 -25.43
N ASN A 69 -6.90 10.99 -25.96
CA ASN A 69 -7.22 10.64 -27.34
C ASN A 69 -8.71 10.29 -27.56
N ASN A 70 -9.55 10.36 -26.52
CA ASN A 70 -10.96 9.95 -26.55
C ASN A 70 -11.16 8.49 -27.00
N GLU A 71 -10.26 7.61 -26.64
CA GLU A 71 -10.41 6.18 -26.91
C GLU A 71 -11.52 5.58 -26.04
N HIS A 72 -12.27 4.60 -26.58
CA HIS A 72 -13.44 4.02 -25.89
C HIS A 72 -13.03 3.08 -24.75
N GLU A 73 -11.84 2.47 -24.79
CA GLU A 73 -11.34 1.59 -23.75
C GLU A 73 -10.55 2.40 -22.70
N ASN A 74 -11.18 2.65 -21.55
CA ASN A 74 -10.65 3.49 -20.48
C ASN A 74 -10.24 2.65 -19.25
N PHE A 75 -9.66 1.47 -19.45
CA PHE A 75 -9.07 0.69 -18.37
C PHE A 75 -7.74 0.07 -18.80
N VAL A 76 -6.89 -0.17 -17.80
CA VAL A 76 -5.64 -0.94 -17.93
C VAL A 76 -5.50 -1.85 -16.72
N TYR A 77 -4.89 -3.00 -16.93
CA TYR A 77 -4.59 -3.94 -15.85
C TYR A 77 -3.08 -4.06 -15.68
N SER A 78 -2.60 -3.79 -14.45
CA SER A 78 -1.19 -3.94 -14.07
C SER A 78 -1.00 -5.18 -13.23
N LEU A 79 -0.41 -6.22 -13.78
CA LEU A 79 -0.04 -7.42 -13.02
C LEU A 79 1.30 -7.19 -12.34
N CYS A 80 1.27 -6.83 -11.08
CA CYS A 80 2.43 -6.41 -10.29
C CYS A 80 2.74 -7.34 -9.13
N ARG A 81 4.02 -7.62 -8.90
CA ARG A 81 4.55 -8.30 -7.73
C ARG A 81 5.93 -7.75 -7.40
N PRO A 82 6.20 -7.37 -6.12
CA PRO A 82 5.36 -7.45 -4.93
C PRO A 82 4.10 -6.56 -4.98
N PRO A 83 3.10 -6.83 -4.12
CA PRO A 83 1.92 -5.99 -3.96
C PRO A 83 2.28 -4.64 -3.32
N GLY A 84 1.29 -3.81 -2.93
CA GLY A 84 1.60 -2.45 -2.51
C GLY A 84 0.78 -1.90 -1.34
N HIS A 85 -0.43 -2.35 -1.11
CA HIS A 85 -1.42 -1.65 -0.28
C HIS A 85 -1.10 -1.61 1.23
N HIS A 86 -0.22 -2.49 1.72
CA HIS A 86 0.24 -2.43 3.11
C HIS A 86 1.47 -1.53 3.33
N ALA A 87 2.16 -1.10 2.26
CA ALA A 87 3.30 -0.20 2.39
C ALA A 87 2.84 1.23 2.71
N TYR A 88 3.34 1.76 3.83
CA TYR A 88 3.23 3.17 4.20
C TYR A 88 4.23 4.03 3.42
N ALA A 89 4.27 5.34 3.71
CA ALA A 89 5.24 6.25 3.09
C ALA A 89 6.70 5.93 3.49
N ASP A 90 6.89 5.32 4.65
CA ASP A 90 8.18 5.09 5.29
C ASP A 90 8.36 3.67 5.86
N GLN A 91 7.37 2.78 5.71
CA GLN A 91 7.45 1.42 6.23
C GLN A 91 6.86 0.42 5.24
N ALA A 92 7.57 -0.69 5.03
CA ALA A 92 7.08 -1.89 4.37
C ALA A 92 6.27 -2.75 5.36
N GLY A 93 5.37 -3.57 4.84
CA GLY A 93 4.57 -4.52 5.63
C GLY A 93 3.73 -5.41 4.72
N GLY A 94 3.26 -6.55 5.21
CA GLY A 94 2.31 -7.40 4.48
C GLY A 94 2.73 -7.73 3.04
N PHE A 95 3.97 -8.11 2.80
CA PHE A 95 4.59 -8.37 1.48
C PHE A 95 4.80 -7.13 0.61
N CYS A 96 4.45 -5.93 1.08
CA CYS A 96 4.46 -4.68 0.32
C CYS A 96 5.69 -3.83 0.67
N PHE A 97 6.45 -3.41 -0.35
CA PHE A 97 7.63 -2.54 -0.19
C PHE A 97 7.38 -1.12 -0.72
N LEU A 98 6.67 -0.99 -1.84
CA LEU A 98 6.24 0.27 -2.42
C LEU A 98 4.73 0.22 -2.63
N ASN A 99 4.02 1.30 -2.31
CA ASN A 99 2.56 1.35 -2.48
C ASN A 99 2.20 1.70 -3.93
N ASN A 100 1.96 0.70 -4.74
CA ASN A 100 1.69 0.83 -6.17
C ASN A 100 0.45 1.70 -6.45
N CYS A 101 -0.65 1.53 -5.69
CA CYS A 101 -1.86 2.34 -5.84
C CYS A 101 -1.61 3.80 -5.47
N ALA A 102 -0.86 4.07 -4.40
CA ALA A 102 -0.50 5.43 -4.02
C ALA A 102 0.42 6.09 -5.04
N ILE A 103 1.35 5.33 -5.64
CA ILE A 103 2.21 5.81 -6.73
C ILE A 103 1.37 6.20 -7.94
N ALA A 104 0.41 5.36 -8.37
CA ALA A 104 -0.50 5.67 -9.47
C ALA A 104 -1.35 6.91 -9.18
N ALA A 105 -1.94 6.99 -8.00
CA ALA A 105 -2.76 8.14 -7.59
C ALA A 105 -1.95 9.44 -7.62
N ASN A 106 -0.75 9.45 -7.05
CA ASN A 106 0.12 10.62 -7.09
C ASN A 106 0.61 10.94 -8.52
N PHE A 107 0.82 9.95 -9.38
CA PHE A 107 1.12 10.18 -10.80
C PHE A 107 -0.02 10.95 -11.47
N PHE A 108 -1.26 10.51 -11.35
CA PHE A 108 -2.43 11.18 -11.94
C PHE A 108 -2.61 12.60 -11.39
N LEU A 109 -2.45 12.82 -10.10
CA LEU A 109 -2.52 14.15 -9.50
C LEU A 109 -1.46 15.10 -10.06
N LYS A 110 -0.22 14.62 -10.25
CA LYS A 110 0.85 15.38 -10.91
C LYS A 110 0.55 15.69 -12.38
N GLN A 111 -0.28 14.89 -13.04
CA GLN A 111 -0.73 15.14 -14.41
C GLN A 111 -1.95 16.07 -14.49
N GLY A 112 -2.40 16.62 -13.37
CA GLY A 112 -3.44 17.64 -13.31
C GLY A 112 -4.84 17.12 -12.96
N LEU A 113 -5.00 15.84 -12.66
CA LEU A 113 -6.26 15.37 -12.07
C LEU A 113 -6.37 15.89 -10.63
N THR A 114 -7.58 16.26 -10.21
CA THR A 114 -7.79 16.89 -8.90
C THR A 114 -8.40 15.98 -7.85
N LYS A 115 -8.98 14.86 -8.28
CA LYS A 115 -9.64 13.86 -7.43
C LYS A 115 -9.38 12.47 -7.95
N ILE A 116 -8.96 11.59 -7.06
CA ILE A 116 -8.71 10.17 -7.33
C ILE A 116 -9.50 9.36 -6.31
N ALA A 117 -10.03 8.22 -6.72
CA ALA A 117 -10.54 7.20 -5.81
C ALA A 117 -9.71 5.93 -5.93
N ILE A 118 -9.36 5.34 -4.81
CA ILE A 118 -8.75 4.01 -4.72
C ILE A 118 -9.79 3.10 -4.08
N LEU A 119 -10.20 2.05 -4.81
CA LEU A 119 -11.04 0.99 -4.29
C LEU A 119 -10.18 -0.25 -4.09
N ASP A 120 -10.04 -0.67 -2.84
CA ASP A 120 -9.33 -1.87 -2.44
C ASP A 120 -10.34 -2.98 -2.13
N VAL A 121 -10.20 -4.11 -2.80
CA VAL A 121 -11.05 -5.30 -2.65
C VAL A 121 -10.24 -6.53 -2.23
N ASP A 122 -8.99 -6.32 -1.79
CA ASP A 122 -8.21 -7.38 -1.15
C ASP A 122 -8.89 -7.80 0.16
N VAL A 123 -8.78 -9.08 0.51
CA VAL A 123 -9.33 -9.59 1.77
C VAL A 123 -8.71 -8.92 3.00
N HIS A 124 -7.49 -8.39 2.89
CA HIS A 124 -6.83 -7.63 3.93
C HIS A 124 -7.02 -6.13 3.73
N HIS A 125 -7.21 -5.41 4.81
CA HIS A 125 -7.27 -3.95 4.76
C HIS A 125 -5.96 -3.32 4.24
N GLY A 126 -6.07 -2.40 3.29
CA GLY A 126 -4.94 -1.64 2.74
C GLY A 126 -4.44 -0.52 3.67
N ASN A 127 -3.91 -0.90 4.84
CA ASN A 127 -3.50 0.04 5.90
C ASN A 127 -2.42 1.04 5.47
N GLY A 128 -1.54 0.64 4.57
CA GLY A 128 -0.53 1.55 4.00
C GLY A 128 -1.16 2.63 3.11
N THR A 129 -2.12 2.25 2.27
CA THR A 129 -2.86 3.19 1.42
C THR A 129 -3.66 4.17 2.29
N GLN A 130 -4.40 3.66 3.28
CA GLN A 130 -5.09 4.50 4.27
C GLN A 130 -4.11 5.48 4.93
N GLY A 131 -2.97 4.99 5.46
CA GLY A 131 -2.01 5.82 6.17
C GLY A 131 -1.40 6.93 5.31
N ILE A 132 -1.13 6.67 4.02
CA ILE A 132 -0.57 7.67 3.09
C ILE A 132 -1.57 8.81 2.82
N PHE A 133 -2.87 8.50 2.72
CA PHE A 133 -3.89 9.47 2.32
C PHE A 133 -4.79 9.95 3.47
N TYR A 134 -4.53 9.54 4.72
CA TYR A 134 -5.43 9.74 5.86
C TYR A 134 -5.77 11.20 6.17
N GLU A 135 -4.87 12.13 5.86
CA GLU A 135 -5.05 13.59 6.05
C GLU A 135 -5.30 14.34 4.72
N ARG A 136 -5.55 13.63 3.63
CA ARG A 136 -5.67 14.18 2.28
C ARG A 136 -7.11 14.07 1.74
N SER A 137 -7.60 15.16 1.12
CA SER A 137 -8.93 15.23 0.51
C SER A 137 -8.94 15.11 -1.01
N ASP A 138 -7.77 14.96 -1.64
CA ASP A 138 -7.61 14.78 -3.08
C ASP A 138 -7.66 13.30 -3.50
N VAL A 139 -7.53 12.38 -2.53
CA VAL A 139 -7.67 10.94 -2.75
C VAL A 139 -8.70 10.37 -1.77
N LEU A 140 -9.76 9.77 -2.32
CA LEU A 140 -10.72 8.96 -1.57
C LEU A 140 -10.20 7.52 -1.50
N THR A 141 -10.03 6.98 -0.31
CA THR A 141 -9.72 5.57 -0.10
C THR A 141 -10.95 4.81 0.36
N VAL A 142 -11.28 3.72 -0.31
CA VAL A 142 -12.39 2.83 0.03
C VAL A 142 -11.85 1.41 0.09
N SER A 143 -12.07 0.71 1.18
CA SER A 143 -11.61 -0.66 1.36
C SER A 143 -12.74 -1.58 1.83
N LEU A 144 -12.95 -2.70 1.10
CA LEU A 144 -13.83 -3.79 1.48
C LEU A 144 -12.94 -4.98 1.87
N HIS A 145 -12.94 -5.38 3.14
CA HIS A 145 -11.96 -6.35 3.64
C HIS A 145 -12.54 -7.17 4.79
N GLY A 146 -11.91 -8.28 5.14
CA GLY A 146 -12.27 -9.07 6.31
C GLY A 146 -12.07 -8.26 7.60
N ASP A 147 -12.97 -8.45 8.56
CA ASP A 147 -12.96 -7.72 9.84
C ASP A 147 -11.56 -7.78 10.49
N PRO A 148 -10.91 -6.64 10.73
CA PRO A 148 -9.55 -6.59 11.25
C PRO A 148 -9.43 -7.15 12.68
N SER A 149 -10.53 -7.34 13.40
CA SER A 149 -10.52 -8.05 14.68
C SER A 149 -10.12 -9.53 14.54
N GLU A 150 -10.29 -10.11 13.34
CA GLU A 150 -9.98 -11.51 13.02
C GLU A 150 -8.88 -11.65 11.95
N TYR A 151 -8.62 -10.62 11.14
CA TYR A 151 -7.69 -10.65 10.02
C TYR A 151 -6.58 -9.61 10.14
N TYR A 152 -5.43 -9.91 9.53
CA TYR A 152 -4.36 -8.93 9.32
C TYR A 152 -4.93 -7.68 8.60
N PRO A 153 -4.55 -6.44 8.94
CA PRO A 153 -3.45 -6.06 9.82
C PRO A 153 -3.85 -5.86 11.30
N PHE A 154 -5.00 -6.26 11.75
CA PHE A 154 -5.53 -6.26 13.11
C PHE A 154 -5.75 -4.87 13.74
N PHE A 155 -4.88 -3.91 13.50
CA PHE A 155 -4.84 -2.61 14.20
C PHE A 155 -5.32 -1.44 13.34
N ALA A 156 -5.82 -1.70 12.13
CA ALA A 156 -6.37 -0.70 11.21
C ALA A 156 -7.40 -1.34 10.28
N GLY A 157 -8.34 -0.53 9.78
CA GLY A 157 -9.41 -0.96 8.90
C GLY A 157 -10.79 -0.95 9.55
N TYR A 158 -10.93 -0.29 10.69
CA TYR A 158 -12.20 -0.18 11.39
C TYR A 158 -13.10 0.91 10.76
N GLU A 159 -14.42 0.73 10.88
CA GLU A 159 -15.43 1.59 10.24
C GLU A 159 -15.34 3.05 10.71
N GLU A 160 -14.95 3.28 11.97
CA GLU A 160 -14.79 4.60 12.56
C GLU A 160 -13.54 5.36 12.08
N GLU A 161 -12.64 4.72 11.36
CA GLU A 161 -11.44 5.35 10.79
C GLU A 161 -11.77 6.10 9.50
N VAL A 162 -12.28 7.31 9.64
CA VAL A 162 -12.85 8.11 8.53
C VAL A 162 -11.92 9.19 7.97
N GLY A 163 -10.64 9.14 8.31
CA GLY A 163 -9.67 10.18 7.95
C GLY A 163 -9.52 11.27 9.01
N LEU A 164 -8.50 12.11 8.85
CA LEU A 164 -8.13 13.16 9.79
C LEU A 164 -7.88 14.49 9.06
N ALA A 165 -8.02 15.61 9.77
CA ALA A 165 -7.79 16.96 9.25
C ALA A 165 -8.51 17.20 7.92
N ASN A 166 -7.79 17.52 6.85
CA ASN A 166 -8.36 17.72 5.51
C ASN A 166 -8.89 16.43 4.86
N GLY A 167 -8.41 15.27 5.30
CA GLY A 167 -8.82 13.94 4.82
C GLY A 167 -10.07 13.38 5.53
N LYS A 168 -10.70 14.14 6.43
CA LYS A 168 -11.91 13.68 7.11
C LYS A 168 -13.03 13.38 6.09
N ASN A 169 -13.60 12.18 6.19
CA ASN A 169 -14.59 11.60 5.27
C ASN A 169 -14.04 11.24 3.87
N PHE A 170 -12.71 11.19 3.72
CA PHE A 170 -12.03 10.68 2.52
C PHE A 170 -11.39 9.31 2.73
N ASN A 171 -11.71 8.64 3.84
CA ASN A 171 -11.39 7.25 4.10
C ASN A 171 -12.67 6.51 4.51
N ILE A 172 -12.97 5.39 3.85
CA ILE A 172 -14.18 4.59 4.09
C ILE A 172 -13.77 3.12 4.17
N ASN A 173 -14.05 2.48 5.30
CA ASN A 173 -13.79 1.08 5.56
C ASN A 173 -15.10 0.29 5.66
N PHE A 174 -15.15 -0.86 5.00
CA PHE A 174 -16.22 -1.83 5.10
C PHE A 174 -15.64 -3.16 5.61
N PRO A 175 -15.48 -3.31 6.94
CA PRO A 175 -15.06 -4.58 7.51
C PRO A 175 -16.19 -5.61 7.39
N LEU A 176 -15.89 -6.73 6.74
CA LEU A 176 -16.84 -7.79 6.45
C LEU A 176 -16.67 -8.94 7.45
N SER A 177 -17.74 -9.31 8.11
CA SER A 177 -17.75 -10.45 9.03
C SER A 177 -17.44 -11.76 8.30
N ARG A 178 -16.86 -12.70 9.02
CA ARG A 178 -16.57 -14.03 8.48
C ARG A 178 -17.85 -14.71 7.98
N GLY A 179 -17.81 -15.21 6.76
CA GLY A 179 -18.95 -15.87 6.12
C GLY A 179 -19.87 -14.92 5.35
N THR A 180 -19.52 -13.63 5.24
CA THR A 180 -20.19 -12.72 4.30
C THR A 180 -20.08 -13.29 2.88
N ALA A 181 -21.20 -13.33 2.19
CA ALA A 181 -21.32 -13.79 0.80
C ALA A 181 -22.07 -12.73 -0.01
N ASP A 182 -22.04 -12.90 -1.34
CA ASP A 182 -22.84 -12.07 -2.24
C ASP A 182 -24.32 -12.21 -1.89
N ILE A 183 -25.05 -11.12 -2.00
CA ILE A 183 -26.51 -11.13 -1.89
C ILE A 183 -27.06 -11.61 -3.25
N GLU A 184 -27.79 -12.73 -3.24
CA GLU A 184 -28.55 -13.19 -4.40
C GLU A 184 -29.76 -12.28 -4.70
#